data_469b16d634fd7af0f65ccb27d07c67a5
#
_entry.id   469b16d634fd7af0f65ccb27d07c67a5
#
_cell.length_a   1.000
_cell.length_b   1.000
_cell.length_c   1.000
_cell.angle_alpha   90.00
_cell.angle_beta   90.00
_cell.angle_gamma   90.00
#
_symmetry.space_group_name_H-M   'P 1'
#
loop_
_entity.id
_entity.type
_entity.pdbx_description
1 polymer ?
#
loop_
_entity_poly.entity_id
_entity_poly.type
_entity_poly.pdbx_seq_one_letter_code
_entity_poly.pdbx_strand_id
1 'polypeptide(L)'
;MLEDKEILTMYHFEGKEDYAFNLIMRKYSDRLYRHIIKMVQNHDDADDILQNTFIKVWRYLPDFREDSKLFTWLYRIATNETLTFLKKESVKRFFMLSSAKITSTHQAYSDPFFNGDQIQFKLQKAIKRLPPKQRAVFNLKYFEDLKYEEIAEILGGTVGSLKASYHHAYTKIEQFLKEND
;
A
#
# COMPACT_ATOMS: atom_id res chain seq x y z
N MET A 1 21.59 -9.63 -5.53
CA MET A 1 20.20 -10.05 -5.27
C MET A 1 19.69 -10.64 -6.56
N LEU A 2 19.08 -11.83 -6.54
CA LEU A 2 18.58 -12.51 -7.74
C LEU A 2 17.53 -11.66 -8.47
N GLU A 3 17.53 -11.73 -9.80
CA GLU A 3 16.51 -11.09 -10.63
C GLU A 3 15.17 -11.83 -10.50
N ASP A 4 14.06 -11.12 -10.72
CA ASP A 4 12.72 -11.72 -10.60
C ASP A 4 12.54 -12.93 -11.50
N LYS A 5 13.06 -12.85 -12.72
CA LYS A 5 13.01 -13.94 -13.69
C LYS A 5 13.73 -15.21 -13.20
N GLU A 6 14.87 -15.05 -12.52
CA GLU A 6 15.61 -16.18 -11.94
C GLU A 6 14.80 -16.84 -10.81
N ILE A 7 14.17 -16.01 -9.95
CA ILE A 7 13.33 -16.51 -8.85
C ILE A 7 12.10 -17.25 -9.39
N LEU A 8 11.44 -16.69 -10.40
CA LEU A 8 10.28 -17.32 -11.04
C LEU A 8 10.66 -18.61 -11.76
N THR A 9 11.82 -18.63 -12.44
CA THR A 9 12.34 -19.87 -13.03
C THR A 9 12.56 -20.95 -11.96
N MET A 10 13.14 -20.59 -10.80
CA MET A 10 13.31 -21.52 -9.68
C MET A 10 11.99 -22.04 -9.14
N TYR A 11 10.96 -21.19 -9.10
CA TYR A 11 9.63 -21.56 -8.62
C TYR A 11 9.01 -22.71 -9.43
N HIS A 12 9.28 -22.78 -10.74
CA HIS A 12 8.77 -23.83 -11.61
C HIS A 12 9.59 -25.13 -11.56
N PHE A 13 10.67 -25.21 -10.77
CA PHE A 13 11.39 -26.47 -10.54
C PHE A 13 10.77 -27.21 -9.35
N GLU A 14 10.42 -28.46 -9.58
CA GLU A 14 9.84 -29.34 -8.56
C GLU A 14 10.67 -29.35 -7.28
N GLY A 15 10.02 -29.11 -6.15
CA GLY A 15 10.63 -29.08 -4.82
C GLY A 15 11.38 -27.78 -4.47
N LYS A 16 11.30 -26.73 -5.31
CA LYS A 16 11.91 -25.42 -5.03
C LYS A 16 10.91 -24.29 -4.81
N GLU A 17 9.62 -24.60 -4.80
CA GLU A 17 8.53 -23.62 -4.68
C GLU A 17 8.66 -22.81 -3.38
N ASP A 18 8.84 -23.49 -2.23
CA ASP A 18 9.01 -22.85 -0.94
C ASP A 18 10.26 -21.95 -0.90
N TYR A 19 11.36 -22.43 -1.48
CA TYR A 19 12.60 -21.66 -1.52
C TYR A 19 12.45 -20.39 -2.38
N ALA A 20 11.88 -20.52 -3.57
CA ALA A 20 11.63 -19.39 -4.46
C ALA A 20 10.66 -18.37 -3.83
N PHE A 21 9.60 -18.84 -3.18
CA PHE A 21 8.68 -17.98 -2.44
C PHE A 21 9.38 -17.22 -1.30
N ASN A 22 10.23 -17.89 -0.53
CA ASN A 22 11.03 -17.24 0.51
C ASN A 22 11.96 -16.16 -0.06
N LEU A 23 12.50 -16.34 -1.27
CA LEU A 23 13.28 -15.31 -1.95
C LEU A 23 12.41 -14.10 -2.33
N ILE A 24 11.18 -14.33 -2.82
CA ILE A 24 10.22 -13.25 -3.10
C ILE A 24 9.91 -12.48 -1.80
N MET A 25 9.59 -13.19 -0.72
CA MET A 25 9.32 -12.57 0.57
C MET A 25 10.50 -11.70 1.03
N ARG A 26 11.73 -12.23 1.04
CA ARG A 26 12.93 -11.48 1.45
C ARG A 26 13.19 -10.26 0.56
N LYS A 27 12.90 -10.36 -0.74
CA LYS A 27 13.12 -9.27 -1.70
C LYS A 27 12.11 -8.15 -1.55
N TYR A 28 10.86 -8.47 -1.21
CA TYR A 28 9.75 -7.52 -1.32
C TYR A 28 9.09 -7.12 0.00
N SER A 29 9.30 -7.85 1.11
CA SER A 29 8.63 -7.58 2.39
C SER A 29 8.75 -6.13 2.85
N ASP A 30 9.97 -5.61 2.96
CA ASP A 30 10.21 -4.26 3.44
C ASP A 30 9.58 -3.19 2.55
N ARG A 31 9.59 -3.44 1.23
CA ARG A 31 9.05 -2.49 0.27
C ARG A 31 7.53 -2.49 0.29
N LEU A 32 6.90 -3.66 0.34
CA LEU A 32 5.45 -3.80 0.48
C LEU A 32 4.98 -3.27 1.84
N TYR A 33 5.70 -3.56 2.92
CA TYR A 33 5.40 -3.02 4.24
C TYR A 33 5.40 -1.50 4.24
N ARG A 34 6.45 -0.86 3.69
CA ARG A 34 6.52 0.60 3.56
C ARG A 34 5.38 1.19 2.73
N HIS A 35 4.93 0.50 1.70
CA HIS A 35 3.75 0.92 0.94
C HIS A 35 2.48 0.82 1.77
N ILE A 36 2.26 -0.29 2.46
CA ILE A 36 1.08 -0.55 3.29
C ILE A 36 1.02 0.42 4.47
N ILE A 37 2.13 0.60 5.23
CA ILE A 37 2.15 1.49 6.41
C ILE A 37 1.84 2.94 6.05
N LYS A 38 2.29 3.43 4.89
CA LYS A 38 1.91 4.76 4.38
C LYS A 38 0.42 4.89 4.07
N MET A 39 -0.26 3.77 3.81
CA MET A 39 -1.70 3.74 3.56
C MET A 39 -2.51 3.70 4.85
N VAL A 40 -2.16 2.84 5.81
CA VAL A 40 -2.96 2.59 7.02
C VAL A 40 -2.51 3.42 8.22
N GLN A 41 -1.21 3.72 8.31
CA GLN A 41 -0.58 4.48 9.41
C GLN A 41 -0.82 3.85 10.80
N ASN A 42 -0.76 2.52 10.84
CA ASN A 42 -0.79 1.71 12.04
C ASN A 42 0.04 0.45 11.77
N HIS A 43 0.97 0.11 12.68
CA HIS A 43 1.92 -0.99 12.48
C HIS A 43 1.22 -2.34 12.53
N ASP A 44 0.35 -2.56 13.52
CA ASP A 44 -0.36 -3.85 13.68
C ASP A 44 -1.22 -4.14 12.44
N ASP A 45 -1.95 -3.12 11.96
CA ASP A 45 -2.74 -3.23 10.72
C ASP A 45 -1.85 -3.50 9.50
N ALA A 46 -0.68 -2.87 9.44
CA ALA A 46 0.24 -3.04 8.31
C ALA A 46 0.85 -4.45 8.29
N ASP A 47 1.20 -4.99 9.44
CA ASP A 47 1.72 -6.36 9.58
C ASP A 47 0.66 -7.40 9.19
N ASP A 48 -0.57 -7.24 9.67
CA ASP A 48 -1.70 -8.11 9.31
C ASP A 48 -1.98 -8.10 7.80
N ILE A 49 -1.97 -6.92 7.20
CA ILE A 49 -2.19 -6.76 5.75
C ILE A 49 -1.03 -7.37 4.97
N LEU A 50 0.22 -7.19 5.40
CA LEU A 50 1.39 -7.76 4.76
C LEU A 50 1.33 -9.29 4.81
N GLN A 51 0.99 -9.87 5.94
CA GLN A 51 0.83 -11.31 6.10
C GLN A 51 -0.27 -11.85 5.16
N ASN A 52 -1.44 -11.22 5.15
CA ASN A 52 -2.54 -11.58 4.24
C ASN A 52 -2.14 -11.43 2.76
N THR A 53 -1.32 -10.43 2.44
CA THR A 53 -0.76 -10.23 1.11
C THR A 53 0.07 -11.44 0.70
N PHE A 54 1.02 -11.89 1.54
CA PHE A 54 1.87 -13.03 1.20
C PHE A 54 1.12 -14.36 1.18
N ILE A 55 0.08 -14.54 2.00
CA ILE A 55 -0.82 -15.70 1.89
C ILE A 55 -1.50 -15.72 0.52
N LYS A 56 -1.94 -14.57 0.00
CA LYS A 56 -2.51 -14.48 -1.34
C LYS A 56 -1.47 -14.67 -2.45
N VAL A 57 -0.29 -14.08 -2.27
CA VAL A 57 0.83 -14.30 -3.20
C VAL A 57 1.12 -15.78 -3.32
N TRP A 58 1.29 -16.50 -2.21
CA TRP A 58 1.49 -17.95 -2.21
C TRP A 58 0.41 -18.71 -2.98
N ARG A 59 -0.85 -18.35 -2.73
CA ARG A 59 -2.01 -19.01 -3.35
C ARG A 59 -2.09 -18.79 -4.86
N TYR A 60 -1.74 -17.59 -5.34
CA TYR A 60 -1.92 -17.19 -6.73
C TYR A 60 -0.63 -17.21 -7.56
N LEU A 61 0.51 -17.44 -6.94
CA LEU A 61 1.80 -17.51 -7.64
C LEU A 61 1.85 -18.63 -8.71
N PRO A 62 1.22 -19.82 -8.49
CA PRO A 62 1.15 -20.86 -9.53
C PRO A 62 0.46 -20.37 -10.82
N ASP A 63 -0.48 -19.45 -10.72
CA ASP A 63 -1.27 -18.92 -11.85
C ASP A 63 -0.69 -17.60 -12.41
N PHE A 64 0.46 -17.16 -11.90
CA PHE A 64 1.10 -15.93 -12.37
C PHE A 64 1.71 -16.13 -13.76
N ARG A 65 1.11 -15.48 -14.78
CA ARG A 65 1.43 -15.66 -16.20
C ARG A 65 2.58 -14.78 -16.74
N GLU A 66 3.21 -13.99 -15.88
CA GLU A 66 4.24 -13.02 -16.27
C GLU A 66 3.76 -11.96 -17.28
N ASP A 67 2.44 -11.73 -17.41
CA ASP A 67 1.86 -10.67 -18.26
C ASP A 67 2.19 -9.26 -17.73
N SER A 68 2.66 -9.16 -16.49
CA SER A 68 3.18 -7.95 -15.85
C SER A 68 4.46 -8.27 -15.08
N LYS A 69 5.21 -7.23 -14.70
CA LYS A 69 6.36 -7.43 -13.79
C LYS A 69 5.89 -8.02 -12.45
N LEU A 70 6.68 -8.90 -11.86
CA LEU A 70 6.41 -9.48 -10.53
C LEU A 70 6.14 -8.37 -9.49
N PHE A 71 6.96 -7.31 -9.50
CA PHE A 71 6.76 -6.12 -8.68
C PHE A 71 5.34 -5.55 -8.82
N THR A 72 4.87 -5.29 -10.03
CA THR A 72 3.55 -4.70 -10.30
C THR A 72 2.43 -5.62 -9.79
N TRP A 73 2.57 -6.92 -10.00
CA TRP A 73 1.63 -7.93 -9.54
C TRP A 73 1.55 -7.99 -8.01
N LEU A 74 2.69 -7.99 -7.31
CA LEU A 74 2.75 -7.95 -5.85
C LEU A 74 2.11 -6.68 -5.28
N TYR A 75 2.43 -5.52 -5.87
CA TYR A 75 1.84 -4.25 -5.46
C TYR A 75 0.34 -4.18 -5.69
N ARG A 76 -0.16 -4.82 -6.75
CA ARG A 76 -1.61 -4.96 -6.99
C ARG A 76 -2.28 -5.73 -5.86
N ILE A 77 -1.72 -6.86 -5.44
CA ILE A 77 -2.26 -7.66 -4.33
C ILE A 77 -2.25 -6.85 -3.04
N ALA A 78 -1.10 -6.29 -2.67
CA ALA A 78 -0.94 -5.52 -1.44
C ALA A 78 -1.86 -4.30 -1.37
N THR A 79 -1.96 -3.55 -2.47
CA THR A 79 -2.83 -2.35 -2.52
C THR A 79 -4.30 -2.72 -2.43
N ASN A 80 -4.73 -3.80 -3.09
CA ASN A 80 -6.11 -4.27 -3.01
C ASN A 80 -6.48 -4.76 -1.61
N GLU A 81 -5.56 -5.48 -0.91
CA GLU A 81 -5.76 -5.86 0.49
C GLU A 81 -5.90 -4.64 1.38
N THR A 82 -5.01 -3.67 1.21
CA THR A 82 -5.02 -2.43 1.98
C THR A 82 -6.31 -1.63 1.76
N LEU A 83 -6.76 -1.46 0.52
CA LEU A 83 -8.00 -0.76 0.20
C LEU A 83 -9.23 -1.50 0.74
N THR A 84 -9.24 -2.83 0.70
CA THR A 84 -10.30 -3.67 1.27
C THR A 84 -10.36 -3.51 2.78
N PHE A 85 -9.22 -3.53 3.45
CA PHE A 85 -9.12 -3.28 4.89
C PHE A 85 -9.65 -1.89 5.26
N LEU A 86 -9.20 -0.83 4.59
CA LEU A 86 -9.63 0.54 4.85
C LEU A 86 -11.14 0.73 4.63
N LYS A 87 -11.71 0.04 3.64
CA LYS A 87 -13.17 0.05 3.41
C LYS A 87 -13.92 -0.62 4.58
N LYS A 88 -13.46 -1.78 5.04
CA LYS A 88 -14.06 -2.48 6.19
C LYS A 88 -14.00 -1.62 7.47
N GLU A 89 -12.85 -1.02 7.75
CA GLU A 89 -12.68 -0.13 8.90
C GLU A 89 -13.57 1.11 8.83
N SER A 90 -13.76 1.68 7.64
CA SER A 90 -14.68 2.80 7.44
C SER A 90 -16.13 2.42 7.76
N VAL A 91 -16.58 1.26 7.29
CA VAL A 91 -17.92 0.73 7.57
C VAL A 91 -18.10 0.46 9.06
N LYS A 92 -17.14 -0.23 9.70
CA LYS A 92 -17.16 -0.53 11.13
C LYS A 92 -17.26 0.77 11.96
N ARG A 93 -16.46 1.76 11.63
CA ARG A 93 -16.48 3.07 12.29
C ARG A 93 -17.84 3.78 12.14
N PHE A 94 -18.44 3.73 10.96
CA PHE A 94 -19.78 4.28 10.73
C PHE A 94 -20.83 3.63 11.63
N PHE A 95 -20.84 2.31 11.74
CA PHE A 95 -21.77 1.60 12.63
C PHE A 95 -21.52 1.88 14.12
N MET A 96 -20.26 2.00 14.53
CA MET A 96 -19.92 2.35 15.93
C MET A 96 -20.36 3.77 16.29
N LEU A 97 -20.23 4.72 15.38
CA LEU A 97 -20.72 6.09 15.60
C LEU A 97 -22.25 6.16 15.64
N SER A 98 -22.94 5.36 14.87
CA SER A 98 -24.43 5.30 14.86
C SER A 98 -25.00 4.62 16.12
N SER A 99 -24.25 3.76 16.81
CA SER A 99 -24.66 3.08 18.04
C SER A 99 -24.23 3.75 19.34
N ALA A 100 -23.83 5.04 19.32
CA ALA A 100 -23.57 5.90 20.49
C ALA A 100 -22.71 5.26 21.61
N LYS A 101 -21.61 4.60 21.27
CA LYS A 101 -20.54 4.29 22.23
C LYS A 101 -19.21 4.84 21.68
N ILE A 102 -19.00 6.14 21.94
CA ILE A 102 -17.75 6.82 21.62
C ILE A 102 -16.75 6.50 22.71
N THR A 103 -15.84 5.60 22.45
CA THR A 103 -14.51 5.64 23.05
C THR A 103 -13.52 5.77 21.90
N SER A 104 -13.25 7.02 21.51
CA SER A 104 -12.20 7.31 20.56
C SER A 104 -10.85 7.25 21.27
N THR A 105 -10.23 6.09 21.28
CA THR A 105 -8.82 5.95 21.59
C THR A 105 -8.04 5.87 20.28
N HIS A 106 -7.96 6.94 19.53
CA HIS A 106 -6.88 7.13 18.59
C HIS A 106 -5.71 7.77 19.34
N GLN A 107 -4.93 6.95 20.03
CA GLN A 107 -3.58 7.35 20.40
C GLN A 107 -2.82 7.64 19.09
N ALA A 108 -2.42 8.90 18.93
CA ALA A 108 -1.41 9.26 17.97
C ALA A 108 -0.10 8.64 18.49
N TYR A 109 0.21 7.44 18.03
CA TYR A 109 1.52 6.86 18.25
C TYR A 109 2.54 7.79 17.59
N SER A 110 3.48 8.28 18.37
CA SER A 110 4.72 8.85 17.85
C SER A 110 5.52 7.68 17.30
N ASP A 111 5.40 7.50 16.00
CA ASP A 111 6.01 6.40 15.27
C ASP A 111 7.53 6.62 15.17
N PRO A 112 8.38 5.70 15.71
CA PRO A 112 9.83 5.79 15.54
C PRO A 112 10.30 5.74 14.08
N PHE A 113 9.44 5.27 13.16
CA PHE A 113 9.71 5.27 11.72
C PHE A 113 9.66 6.68 11.11
N PHE A 114 9.07 7.66 11.82
CA PHE A 114 8.95 9.05 11.42
C PHE A 114 9.76 9.99 12.33
N ASN A 115 10.93 9.53 12.80
CA ASN A 115 11.91 10.35 13.49
C ASN A 115 12.58 11.32 12.50
N GLY A 116 11.82 12.23 12.00
CA GLY A 116 12.29 13.26 11.10
C GLY A 116 11.36 14.44 11.16
N ASP A 117 11.91 15.57 11.08
CA ASP A 117 11.40 16.87 10.76
C ASP A 117 9.86 17.06 10.86
N GLN A 118 9.43 18.11 11.53
CA GLN A 118 8.01 18.51 11.66
C GLN A 118 7.27 18.52 10.32
N ILE A 119 8.00 18.77 9.22
CA ILE A 119 7.49 18.76 7.85
C ILE A 119 7.02 17.35 7.44
N GLN A 120 7.79 16.32 7.76
CA GLN A 120 7.39 14.93 7.43
C GLN A 120 6.14 14.51 8.20
N PHE A 121 6.04 14.90 9.46
CA PHE A 121 4.85 14.63 10.28
C PHE A 121 3.60 15.34 9.72
N LYS A 122 3.74 16.63 9.34
CA LYS A 122 2.66 17.38 8.67
C LYS A 122 2.24 16.72 7.36
N LEU A 123 3.21 16.28 6.54
CA LEU A 123 2.94 15.58 5.29
C LEU A 123 2.16 14.28 5.52
N GLN A 124 2.54 13.47 6.51
CA GLN A 124 1.82 12.23 6.83
C GLN A 124 0.38 12.50 7.30
N LYS A 125 0.17 13.55 8.09
CA LYS A 125 -1.19 13.97 8.47
C LYS A 125 -2.03 14.40 7.26
N ALA A 126 -1.42 15.12 6.31
CA ALA A 126 -2.09 15.52 5.08
C ALA A 126 -2.49 14.29 4.23
N ILE A 127 -1.55 13.36 4.06
CA ILE A 127 -1.79 12.11 3.31
C ILE A 127 -2.92 11.29 3.96
N LYS A 128 -2.97 11.22 5.30
CA LYS A 128 -4.04 10.50 6.04
C LYS A 128 -5.43 11.03 5.73
N ARG A 129 -5.56 12.31 5.43
CA ARG A 129 -6.86 12.95 5.12
C ARG A 129 -7.35 12.65 3.70
N LEU A 130 -6.50 12.13 2.82
CA LEU A 130 -6.90 11.77 1.47
C LEU A 130 -7.87 10.58 1.47
N PRO A 131 -8.85 10.57 0.56
CA PRO A 131 -9.63 9.36 0.27
C PRO A 131 -8.68 8.19 -0.08
N PRO A 132 -9.00 6.94 0.34
CA PRO A 132 -8.09 5.81 0.19
C PRO A 132 -7.52 5.61 -1.22
N LYS A 133 -8.34 5.76 -2.26
CA LYS A 133 -7.87 5.63 -3.65
C LYS A 133 -6.94 6.77 -4.07
N GLN A 134 -7.21 8.01 -3.68
CA GLN A 134 -6.32 9.15 -3.95
C GLN A 134 -4.99 8.99 -3.21
N ARG A 135 -5.02 8.50 -1.97
CA ARG A 135 -3.83 8.16 -1.19
C ARG A 135 -2.98 7.10 -1.88
N ALA A 136 -3.61 6.03 -2.40
CA ALA A 136 -2.91 4.99 -3.13
C ALA A 136 -2.21 5.54 -4.39
N VAL A 137 -2.91 6.33 -5.21
CA VAL A 137 -2.31 6.96 -6.40
C VAL A 137 -1.15 7.88 -6.00
N PHE A 138 -1.33 8.69 -4.96
CA PHE A 138 -0.28 9.59 -4.48
C PHE A 138 0.95 8.81 -4.01
N ASN A 139 0.77 7.79 -3.18
CA ASN A 139 1.87 6.99 -2.66
C ASN A 139 2.64 6.26 -3.76
N LEU A 140 1.94 5.65 -4.72
CA LEU A 140 2.57 4.94 -5.85
C LEU A 140 3.33 5.90 -6.77
N LYS A 141 2.82 7.12 -6.98
CA LYS A 141 3.50 8.11 -7.82
C LYS A 141 4.63 8.82 -7.09
N TYR A 142 4.39 9.28 -5.87
CA TYR A 142 5.34 10.14 -5.15
C TYR A 142 6.48 9.36 -4.48
N PHE A 143 6.18 8.24 -3.81
CA PHE A 143 7.18 7.48 -3.07
C PHE A 143 7.80 6.33 -3.85
N GLU A 144 7.05 5.72 -4.77
CA GLU A 144 7.53 4.60 -5.58
C GLU A 144 7.97 5.04 -6.99
N ASP A 145 7.71 6.31 -7.34
CA ASP A 145 8.02 6.93 -8.65
C ASP A 145 7.53 6.12 -9.87
N LEU A 146 6.39 5.44 -9.74
CA LEU A 146 5.85 4.61 -10.81
C LEU A 146 5.30 5.48 -11.95
N LYS A 147 5.38 4.94 -13.16
CA LYS A 147 4.68 5.52 -14.31
C LYS A 147 3.17 5.32 -14.16
N TYR A 148 2.37 6.23 -14.74
CA TYR A 148 0.91 6.11 -14.63
C TYR A 148 0.35 4.84 -15.29
N GLU A 149 1.05 4.30 -16.28
CA GLU A 149 0.74 3.02 -16.91
C GLU A 149 0.88 1.87 -15.89
N GLU A 150 1.97 1.85 -15.11
CA GLU A 150 2.19 0.87 -14.05
C GLU A 150 1.18 1.04 -12.89
N ILE A 151 0.83 2.29 -12.55
CA ILE A 151 -0.21 2.57 -11.56
C ILE A 151 -1.58 2.09 -12.07
N ALA A 152 -1.85 2.21 -13.36
CA ALA A 152 -3.08 1.68 -13.98
C ALA A 152 -3.15 0.14 -13.90
N GLU A 153 -2.03 -0.54 -14.07
CA GLU A 153 -1.95 -1.99 -13.87
C GLU A 153 -2.23 -2.39 -12.40
N ILE A 154 -1.80 -1.58 -11.42
CA ILE A 154 -1.98 -1.85 -9.98
C ILE A 154 -3.42 -1.54 -9.54
N LEU A 155 -3.93 -0.36 -9.86
CA LEU A 155 -5.19 0.18 -9.33
C LEU A 155 -6.37 0.05 -10.28
N GLY A 156 -6.12 -0.26 -11.55
CA GLY A 156 -7.09 -0.10 -12.62
C GLY A 156 -7.34 1.36 -12.99
N GLY A 157 -8.21 1.55 -13.97
CA GLY A 157 -8.57 2.88 -14.47
C GLY A 157 -7.71 3.35 -15.64
N THR A 158 -7.93 4.59 -16.07
CA THR A 158 -7.19 5.19 -17.18
C THR A 158 -6.06 6.09 -16.67
N VAL A 159 -5.01 6.25 -17.47
CA VAL A 159 -3.90 7.17 -17.18
C VAL A 159 -4.41 8.59 -16.91
N GLY A 160 -5.42 9.05 -17.67
CA GLY A 160 -6.04 10.36 -17.47
C GLY A 160 -6.71 10.49 -16.09
N SER A 161 -7.49 9.50 -15.68
CA SER A 161 -8.16 9.51 -14.38
C SER A 161 -7.16 9.45 -13.22
N LEU A 162 -6.04 8.73 -13.38
CA LEU A 162 -4.98 8.65 -12.38
C LEU A 162 -4.20 9.96 -12.26
N LYS A 163 -3.90 10.62 -13.37
CA LYS A 163 -3.30 11.97 -13.37
C LYS A 163 -4.19 12.97 -12.64
N ALA A 164 -5.50 12.98 -12.93
CA ALA A 164 -6.46 13.82 -12.23
C ALA A 164 -6.51 13.51 -10.73
N SER A 165 -6.54 12.22 -10.37
CA SER A 165 -6.54 11.77 -8.98
C SER A 165 -5.27 12.20 -8.22
N TYR A 166 -4.09 12.09 -8.85
CA TYR A 166 -2.83 12.57 -8.29
C TYR A 166 -2.84 14.09 -8.09
N HIS A 167 -3.29 14.84 -9.10
CA HIS A 167 -3.40 16.31 -9.01
C HIS A 167 -4.30 16.73 -7.84
N HIS A 168 -5.48 16.12 -7.70
CA HIS A 168 -6.38 16.39 -6.59
C HIS A 168 -5.75 16.03 -5.22
N ALA A 169 -5.02 14.93 -5.14
CA ALA A 169 -4.29 14.56 -3.92
C ALA A 169 -3.22 15.59 -3.58
N TYR A 170 -2.41 15.99 -4.56
CA TYR A 170 -1.35 16.96 -4.40
C TYR A 170 -1.88 18.32 -3.93
N THR A 171 -2.95 18.85 -4.57
CA THR A 171 -3.57 20.11 -4.20
C THR A 171 -4.11 20.10 -2.76
N LYS A 172 -4.75 18.99 -2.34
CA LYS A 172 -5.22 18.85 -0.95
C LYS A 172 -4.09 18.83 0.06
N ILE A 173 -2.99 18.14 -0.26
CA ILE A 173 -1.79 18.10 0.59
C ILE A 173 -1.17 19.49 0.69
N GLU A 174 -0.98 20.16 -0.44
CA GLU A 174 -0.41 21.52 -0.48
C GLU A 174 -1.25 22.50 0.35
N GLN A 175 -2.58 22.49 0.18
CA GLN A 175 -3.48 23.31 0.97
C GLN A 175 -3.36 23.03 2.46
N PHE A 176 -3.37 21.74 2.86
CA PHE A 176 -3.21 21.37 4.27
C PHE A 176 -1.88 21.87 4.86
N LEU A 177 -0.79 21.77 4.11
CA LEU A 177 0.52 22.24 4.58
C LEU A 177 0.53 23.76 4.76
N LYS A 178 -0.04 24.52 3.81
CA LYS A 178 -0.15 25.99 3.90
C LYS A 178 -1.02 26.47 5.08
N GLU A 179 -2.07 25.73 5.43
CA GLU A 179 -2.97 26.07 6.53
C GLU A 179 -2.36 25.72 7.92
N ASN A 180 -1.31 24.93 7.97
CA ASN A 180 -0.71 24.43 9.20
C ASN A 180 0.79 24.80 9.33
N ASP A 181 1.25 25.75 8.53
CA ASP A 181 2.56 26.43 8.70
C ASP A 181 2.47 27.55 9.78
#